data_4a1c216aee55833f097decdb1d330fc6
#
_entry.id   4a1c216aee55833f097decdb1d330fc6
#
_cell.length_a   1.000
_cell.length_b   1.000
_cell.length_c   1.000
_cell.angle_alpha   90.00
_cell.angle_beta   90.00
_cell.angle_gamma   90.00
#
_symmetry.space_group_name_H-M   'P 1'
#
loop_
_entity.id
_entity.type
_entity.pdbx_description
1 polymer ?
#
loop_
_entity_poly.entity_id
_entity_poly.type
_entity_poly.pdbx_seq_one_letter_code
_entity_poly.pdbx_strand_id
1 'polypeptide(L)'
;MDFDVIVEYMPMYVKAFFLTVKIGWIGIVLSLLIGIVAAFILHFKIPVLAQAVKVYVEIFRNTPLLVQLFFIYFGLPKVGLSISAEVCGAVGLGLLGGSYMAESFRSGLEAVPVLQMESALALGMNCLQMFRSVILPQAFSISVPAIVANIIFLLKETSVFSAISLMDLMFTAKDLIGQYYNTTECLVMLVGFYIIMLLPVSVLGTLVEHKARYRMFGD
;
A
#
# COMPACT_ATOMS: atom_id res chain seq x y z
N MET A 1 12.82 11.02 -31.19
CA MET A 1 13.28 10.52 -29.89
C MET A 1 14.79 10.53 -29.91
N ASP A 2 15.39 11.32 -29.02
CA ASP A 2 16.82 11.52 -28.94
C ASP A 2 17.41 10.59 -27.86
N PHE A 3 18.27 9.64 -28.28
CA PHE A 3 18.87 8.68 -27.35
C PHE A 3 19.94 9.30 -26.47
N ASP A 4 20.60 10.35 -26.91
CA ASP A 4 21.63 11.05 -26.13
C ASP A 4 20.99 11.70 -24.90
N VAL A 5 19.81 12.27 -25.06
CA VAL A 5 19.00 12.85 -23.96
C VAL A 5 18.60 11.77 -22.92
N ILE A 6 18.23 10.57 -23.38
CA ILE A 6 17.89 9.45 -22.48
C ILE A 6 19.11 9.05 -21.66
N VAL A 7 20.28 8.94 -22.28
CA VAL A 7 21.54 8.60 -21.59
C VAL A 7 21.91 9.68 -20.57
N GLU A 8 21.78 10.95 -20.94
CA GLU A 8 22.09 12.09 -20.07
C GLU A 8 21.19 12.10 -18.81
N TYR A 9 19.89 11.85 -18.97
CA TYR A 9 18.93 11.90 -17.84
C TYR A 9 18.89 10.61 -17.01
N MET A 10 19.47 9.51 -17.49
CA MET A 10 19.44 8.21 -16.83
C MET A 10 19.87 8.25 -15.34
N PRO A 11 20.98 8.92 -14.96
CA PRO A 11 21.40 8.98 -13.55
C PRO A 11 20.36 9.65 -12.63
N MET A 12 19.64 10.66 -13.14
CA MET A 12 18.59 11.36 -12.37
C MET A 12 17.39 10.44 -12.14
N TYR A 13 16.95 9.74 -13.18
CA TYR A 13 15.85 8.76 -13.07
C TYR A 13 16.21 7.59 -12.17
N VAL A 14 17.41 7.07 -12.21
CA VAL A 14 17.89 5.99 -11.34
C VAL A 14 17.84 6.44 -9.86
N LYS A 15 18.33 7.65 -9.57
CA LYS A 15 18.27 8.22 -8.21
C LYS A 15 16.84 8.38 -7.73
N ALA A 16 15.96 8.94 -8.55
CA ALA A 16 14.55 9.12 -8.27
C ALA A 16 13.83 7.77 -8.08
N PHE A 17 14.17 6.76 -8.89
CA PHE A 17 13.63 5.41 -8.79
C PHE A 17 13.90 4.79 -7.42
N PHE A 18 15.13 4.81 -6.96
CA PHE A 18 15.47 4.26 -5.63
C PHE A 18 14.78 5.02 -4.50
N LEU A 19 14.61 6.34 -4.62
CA LEU A 19 13.86 7.12 -3.64
C LEU A 19 12.38 6.74 -3.64
N THR A 20 11.76 6.63 -4.82
CA THR A 20 10.35 6.21 -4.97
C THR A 20 10.12 4.83 -4.37
N VAL A 21 10.98 3.87 -4.71
CA VAL A 21 10.92 2.49 -4.18
C VAL A 21 11.09 2.49 -2.65
N LYS A 22 12.09 3.19 -2.12
CA LYS A 22 12.35 3.29 -0.67
C LYS A 22 11.11 3.78 0.07
N ILE A 23 10.56 4.94 -0.34
CA ILE A 23 9.41 5.55 0.36
C ILE A 23 8.14 4.73 0.15
N GLY A 24 7.93 4.21 -1.05
CA GLY A 24 6.80 3.32 -1.37
C GLY A 24 6.78 2.09 -0.48
N TRP A 25 7.92 1.40 -0.32
CA TRP A 25 8.00 0.23 0.56
C TRP A 25 7.84 0.56 2.04
N ILE A 26 8.40 1.67 2.52
CA ILE A 26 8.16 2.14 3.90
C ILE A 26 6.66 2.36 4.12
N GLY A 27 5.99 3.06 3.20
CA GLY A 27 4.55 3.27 3.26
C GLY A 27 3.74 1.98 3.23
N ILE A 28 4.13 0.99 2.40
CA ILE A 28 3.48 -0.33 2.34
C ILE A 28 3.64 -1.09 3.65
N VAL A 29 4.84 -1.11 4.24
CA VAL A 29 5.05 -1.77 5.55
C VAL A 29 4.19 -1.12 6.63
N LEU A 30 4.15 0.22 6.68
CA LEU A 30 3.27 0.94 7.59
C LEU A 30 1.79 0.60 7.34
N SER A 31 1.38 0.52 6.07
CA SER A 31 0.02 0.14 5.69
C SER A 31 -0.38 -1.24 6.19
N LEU A 32 0.51 -2.22 6.05
CA LEU A 32 0.28 -3.58 6.53
C LEU A 32 0.14 -3.61 8.06
N LEU A 33 1.02 -2.92 8.78
CA LEU A 33 0.97 -2.86 10.24
C LEU A 33 -0.31 -2.20 10.74
N ILE A 34 -0.66 -1.02 10.19
CA ILE A 34 -1.90 -0.31 10.53
C ILE A 34 -3.11 -1.17 10.17
N GLY A 35 -3.11 -1.77 8.98
CA GLY A 35 -4.23 -2.59 8.49
C GLY A 35 -4.49 -3.81 9.35
N ILE A 36 -3.44 -4.55 9.77
CA ILE A 36 -3.57 -5.70 10.67
C ILE A 36 -4.18 -5.25 12.00
N VAL A 37 -3.63 -4.22 12.63
CA VAL A 37 -4.13 -3.71 13.92
C VAL A 37 -5.58 -3.26 13.80
N ALA A 38 -5.91 -2.50 12.75
CA ALA A 38 -7.26 -2.03 12.49
C ALA A 38 -8.25 -3.19 12.27
N ALA A 39 -7.88 -4.19 11.45
CA ALA A 39 -8.71 -5.37 11.22
C ALA A 39 -8.98 -6.17 12.51
N PHE A 40 -7.97 -6.32 13.37
CA PHE A 40 -8.12 -6.95 14.68
C PHE A 40 -9.12 -6.19 15.57
N ILE A 41 -8.97 -4.87 15.69
CA ILE A 41 -9.88 -4.02 16.47
C ILE A 41 -11.32 -4.15 15.98
N LEU A 42 -11.52 -4.15 14.66
CA LEU A 42 -12.85 -4.28 14.05
C LEU A 42 -13.45 -5.67 14.24
N HIS A 43 -12.64 -6.72 14.06
CA HIS A 43 -13.08 -8.12 14.17
C HIS A 43 -13.53 -8.46 15.60
N PHE A 44 -12.73 -8.08 16.60
CA PHE A 44 -13.04 -8.30 18.01
C PHE A 44 -14.01 -7.27 18.60
N LYS A 45 -14.47 -6.31 17.80
CA LYS A 45 -15.44 -5.27 18.18
C LYS A 45 -15.06 -4.57 19.50
N ILE A 46 -13.75 -4.23 19.65
CA ILE A 46 -13.27 -3.58 20.87
C ILE A 46 -14.00 -2.25 21.06
N PRO A 47 -14.74 -2.07 22.18
CA PRO A 47 -15.54 -0.87 22.38
C PRO A 47 -14.73 0.41 22.24
N VAL A 48 -15.32 1.48 21.73
CA VAL A 48 -14.70 2.80 21.46
C VAL A 48 -13.67 2.74 20.35
N LEU A 49 -12.65 1.83 20.42
CA LEU A 49 -11.62 1.71 19.38
C LEU A 49 -12.20 1.28 18.03
N ALA A 50 -13.15 0.34 18.02
CA ALA A 50 -13.80 -0.09 16.79
C ALA A 50 -14.52 1.06 16.09
N GLN A 51 -15.15 1.96 16.84
CA GLN A 51 -15.80 3.14 16.26
C GLN A 51 -14.76 4.13 15.69
N ALA A 52 -13.69 4.39 16.42
CA ALA A 52 -12.60 5.26 15.94
C ALA A 52 -11.96 4.71 14.67
N VAL A 53 -11.68 3.38 14.62
CA VAL A 53 -11.11 2.73 13.45
C VAL A 53 -12.08 2.76 12.26
N LYS A 54 -13.40 2.60 12.46
CA LYS A 54 -14.38 2.76 11.38
C LYS A 54 -14.32 4.16 10.77
N VAL A 55 -14.32 5.20 11.62
CA VAL A 55 -14.20 6.58 11.17
C VAL A 55 -12.89 6.81 10.39
N TYR A 56 -11.77 6.29 10.91
CA TYR A 56 -10.49 6.33 10.21
C TYR A 56 -10.59 5.69 8.82
N VAL A 57 -11.07 4.45 8.73
CA VAL A 57 -11.18 3.72 7.46
C VAL A 57 -12.06 4.49 6.46
N GLU A 58 -13.21 4.99 6.90
CA GLU A 58 -14.12 5.76 6.05
C GLU A 58 -13.50 7.06 5.54
N ILE A 59 -12.80 7.81 6.39
CA ILE A 59 -12.17 9.07 5.99
C ILE A 59 -11.05 8.80 4.98
N PHE A 60 -10.11 7.90 5.30
CA PHE A 60 -8.92 7.71 4.48
C PHE A 60 -9.21 7.00 3.15
N ARG A 61 -10.20 6.10 3.09
CA ARG A 61 -10.61 5.47 1.82
C ARG A 61 -11.38 6.40 0.89
N ASN A 62 -12.10 7.37 1.44
CA ASN A 62 -12.95 8.27 0.66
C ASN A 62 -12.30 9.64 0.39
N THR A 63 -11.02 9.83 0.74
CA THR A 63 -10.26 11.03 0.42
C THR A 63 -9.05 10.71 -0.45
N PRO A 64 -8.76 11.50 -1.51
CA PRO A 64 -7.59 11.29 -2.36
C PRO A 64 -6.28 11.45 -1.57
N LEU A 65 -5.26 10.61 -1.90
CA LEU A 65 -3.93 10.71 -1.27
C LEU A 65 -3.35 12.12 -1.40
N LEU A 66 -3.52 12.76 -2.54
CA LEU A 66 -3.04 14.14 -2.78
C LEU A 66 -3.54 15.12 -1.71
N VAL A 67 -4.84 15.03 -1.38
CA VAL A 67 -5.45 15.91 -0.36
C VAL A 67 -4.88 15.60 1.02
N GLN A 68 -4.71 14.33 1.36
CA GLN A 68 -4.11 13.89 2.62
C GLN A 68 -2.67 14.42 2.75
N LEU A 69 -1.85 14.28 1.69
CA LEU A 69 -0.48 14.78 1.65
C LEU A 69 -0.43 16.30 1.82
N PHE A 70 -1.34 17.05 1.21
CA PHE A 70 -1.39 18.51 1.39
C PHE A 70 -1.72 18.89 2.81
N PHE A 71 -2.64 18.18 3.47
CA PHE A 71 -2.92 18.41 4.89
C PHE A 71 -1.70 18.14 5.77
N ILE A 72 -0.99 17.03 5.52
CA ILE A 72 0.19 16.66 6.30
C ILE A 72 1.34 17.63 6.02
N TYR A 73 1.65 17.91 4.75
CA TYR A 73 2.85 18.67 4.37
C TYR A 73 2.70 20.18 4.58
N PHE A 74 1.54 20.75 4.26
CA PHE A 74 1.29 22.20 4.40
C PHE A 74 0.49 22.58 5.64
N GLY A 75 -0.32 21.66 6.17
CA GLY A 75 -1.19 21.90 7.32
C GLY A 75 -0.46 21.76 8.66
N LEU A 76 0.30 20.67 8.87
CA LEU A 76 0.99 20.43 10.14
C LEU A 76 2.00 21.50 10.54
N PRO A 77 2.77 22.11 9.62
CA PRO A 77 3.67 23.20 9.98
C PRO A 77 2.96 24.42 10.60
N LYS A 78 1.68 24.65 10.25
CA LYS A 78 0.90 25.76 10.83
C LYS A 78 0.57 25.55 12.32
N VAL A 79 0.65 24.32 12.80
CA VAL A 79 0.47 23.97 14.23
C VAL A 79 1.80 23.61 14.90
N GLY A 80 2.94 23.97 14.26
CA GLY A 80 4.29 23.83 14.81
C GLY A 80 4.96 22.47 14.56
N LEU A 81 4.35 21.59 13.75
CA LEU A 81 4.89 20.24 13.45
C LEU A 81 5.42 20.18 12.00
N SER A 82 6.72 20.39 11.82
CA SER A 82 7.37 20.28 10.51
C SER A 82 7.96 18.89 10.32
N ILE A 83 7.58 18.21 9.24
CA ILE A 83 8.13 16.91 8.84
C ILE A 83 8.68 16.99 7.42
N SER A 84 9.67 16.16 7.10
CA SER A 84 10.25 16.13 5.76
C SER A 84 9.25 15.56 4.73
N ALA A 85 9.42 15.91 3.46
CA ALA A 85 8.59 15.38 2.37
C ALA A 85 8.63 13.84 2.30
N GLU A 86 9.80 13.23 2.59
CA GLU A 86 9.93 11.76 2.64
C GLU A 86 9.04 11.13 3.72
N VAL A 87 9.08 11.69 4.94
CA VAL A 87 8.24 11.22 6.06
C VAL A 87 6.77 11.46 5.75
N CYS A 88 6.44 12.64 5.19
CA CYS A 88 5.08 12.95 4.76
C CYS A 88 4.55 11.93 3.74
N GLY A 89 5.33 11.62 2.71
CA GLY A 89 4.97 10.61 1.70
C GLY A 89 4.75 9.23 2.31
N ALA A 90 5.68 8.76 3.15
CA ALA A 90 5.59 7.46 3.81
C ALA A 90 4.38 7.36 4.76
N VAL A 91 4.14 8.39 5.58
CA VAL A 91 3.01 8.43 6.52
C VAL A 91 1.68 8.52 5.77
N GLY A 92 1.55 9.43 4.78
CA GLY A 92 0.33 9.56 3.98
C GLY A 92 -0.02 8.25 3.26
N LEU A 93 0.96 7.62 2.61
CA LEU A 93 0.77 6.32 1.96
C LEU A 93 0.43 5.23 2.98
N GLY A 94 1.07 5.25 4.16
CA GLY A 94 0.80 4.33 5.27
C GLY A 94 -0.62 4.44 5.80
N LEU A 95 -1.12 5.66 5.98
CA LEU A 95 -2.48 5.91 6.46
C LEU A 95 -3.54 5.52 5.42
N LEU A 96 -3.36 5.95 4.17
CA LEU A 96 -4.25 5.53 3.08
C LEU A 96 -4.26 4.01 2.93
N GLY A 97 -3.09 3.43 2.75
CA GLY A 97 -2.94 1.99 2.53
C GLY A 97 -3.41 1.17 3.73
N GLY A 98 -3.18 1.65 4.96
CA GLY A 98 -3.66 1.01 6.18
C GLY A 98 -5.17 0.85 6.21
N SER A 99 -5.92 1.83 5.69
CA SER A 99 -7.38 1.74 5.57
C SER A 99 -7.83 0.66 4.57
N TYR A 100 -7.15 0.53 3.44
CA TYR A 100 -7.41 -0.53 2.45
C TYR A 100 -7.00 -1.91 2.95
N MET A 101 -5.83 -2.02 3.61
CA MET A 101 -5.36 -3.27 4.20
C MET A 101 -6.26 -3.75 5.34
N ALA A 102 -6.79 -2.82 6.17
CA ALA A 102 -7.75 -3.15 7.21
C ALA A 102 -8.98 -3.86 6.66
N GLU A 103 -9.52 -3.35 5.56
CA GLU A 103 -10.68 -3.92 4.89
C GLU A 103 -10.36 -5.28 4.25
N SER A 104 -9.17 -5.41 3.64
CA SER A 104 -8.72 -6.68 3.05
C SER A 104 -8.58 -7.79 4.10
N PHE A 105 -7.96 -7.49 5.25
CA PHE A 105 -7.85 -8.46 6.34
C PHE A 105 -9.19 -8.77 6.98
N ARG A 106 -10.05 -7.74 7.20
CA ARG A 106 -11.40 -7.94 7.75
C ARG A 106 -12.25 -8.82 6.85
N SER A 107 -12.24 -8.54 5.56
CA SER A 107 -12.97 -9.33 4.55
C SER A 107 -12.51 -10.78 4.51
N GLY A 108 -11.20 -11.02 4.62
CA GLY A 108 -10.65 -12.37 4.72
C GLY A 108 -11.10 -13.11 5.97
N LEU A 109 -11.15 -12.43 7.13
CA LEU A 109 -11.63 -13.03 8.38
C LEU A 109 -13.11 -13.38 8.31
N GLU A 110 -13.94 -12.52 7.71
CA GLU A 110 -15.38 -12.74 7.55
C GLU A 110 -15.73 -13.79 6.50
N ALA A 111 -14.83 -14.06 5.56
CA ALA A 111 -15.03 -15.06 4.51
C ALA A 111 -14.79 -16.50 4.98
N VAL A 112 -14.22 -16.73 6.17
CA VAL A 112 -14.05 -18.08 6.72
C VAL A 112 -15.40 -18.65 7.10
N PRO A 113 -15.81 -19.83 6.55
CA PRO A 113 -17.12 -20.40 6.82
C PRO A 113 -17.35 -20.70 8.31
N VAL A 114 -18.53 -20.40 8.81
CA VAL A 114 -18.93 -20.67 10.21
C VAL A 114 -18.79 -22.15 10.55
N LEU A 115 -19.03 -23.04 9.59
CA LEU A 115 -18.86 -24.48 9.73
C LEU A 115 -17.45 -24.88 10.17
N GLN A 116 -16.40 -24.14 9.75
CA GLN A 116 -15.02 -24.37 10.19
C GLN A 116 -14.84 -24.09 11.70
N MET A 117 -15.54 -23.05 12.20
CA MET A 117 -15.53 -22.72 13.62
C MET A 117 -16.30 -23.77 14.45
N GLU A 118 -17.47 -24.18 13.97
CA GLU A 118 -18.28 -25.22 14.62
C GLU A 118 -17.54 -26.56 14.67
N SER A 119 -16.91 -26.96 13.58
CA SER A 119 -16.10 -28.19 13.51
C SER A 119 -14.91 -28.15 14.46
N ALA A 120 -14.21 -27.02 14.57
CA ALA A 120 -13.10 -26.86 15.52
C ALA A 120 -13.56 -26.96 16.98
N LEU A 121 -14.71 -26.38 17.31
CA LEU A 121 -15.33 -26.47 18.63
C LEU A 121 -15.76 -27.92 18.94
N ALA A 122 -16.33 -28.65 17.98
CA ALA A 122 -16.72 -30.04 18.13
C ALA A 122 -15.49 -30.96 18.40
N LEU A 123 -14.31 -30.58 17.89
CA LEU A 123 -13.04 -31.25 18.18
C LEU A 123 -12.41 -30.85 19.54
N GLY A 124 -13.11 -30.04 20.35
CA GLY A 124 -12.65 -29.60 21.65
C GLY A 124 -11.62 -28.48 21.65
N MET A 125 -11.43 -27.79 20.52
CA MET A 125 -10.51 -26.64 20.46
C MET A 125 -11.04 -25.46 21.28
N ASN A 126 -10.17 -24.82 22.05
CA ASN A 126 -10.53 -23.55 22.67
C ASN A 126 -10.47 -22.40 21.66
N CYS A 127 -11.06 -21.24 21.99
CA CYS A 127 -11.16 -20.10 21.07
C CYS A 127 -9.82 -19.63 20.50
N LEU A 128 -8.74 -19.64 21.31
CA LEU A 128 -7.42 -19.23 20.85
C LEU A 128 -6.80 -20.25 19.88
N GLN A 129 -6.95 -21.54 20.16
CA GLN A 129 -6.50 -22.63 19.27
C GLN A 129 -7.26 -22.57 17.95
N MET A 130 -8.59 -22.46 17.99
CA MET A 130 -9.44 -22.32 16.82
C MET A 130 -9.03 -21.10 15.98
N PHE A 131 -8.88 -19.93 16.60
CA PHE A 131 -8.49 -18.71 15.91
C PHE A 131 -7.12 -18.85 15.23
N ARG A 132 -6.09 -19.32 15.98
CA ARG A 132 -4.71 -19.40 15.47
C ARG A 132 -4.51 -20.51 14.44
N SER A 133 -5.17 -21.67 14.60
CA SER A 133 -4.88 -22.87 13.81
C SER A 133 -5.89 -23.10 12.66
N VAL A 134 -7.08 -22.52 12.74
CA VAL A 134 -8.14 -22.71 11.75
C VAL A 134 -8.51 -21.42 11.04
N ILE A 135 -8.89 -20.36 11.78
CA ILE A 135 -9.42 -19.13 11.19
C ILE A 135 -8.31 -18.30 10.55
N LEU A 136 -7.26 -17.98 11.29
CA LEU A 136 -6.23 -17.04 10.86
C LEU A 136 -5.48 -17.50 9.59
N PRO A 137 -5.07 -18.79 9.45
CA PRO A 137 -4.41 -19.24 8.23
C PRO A 137 -5.31 -19.16 6.99
N GLN A 138 -6.59 -19.49 7.16
CA GLN A 138 -7.58 -19.42 6.08
C GLN A 138 -7.86 -17.96 5.71
N ALA A 139 -8.16 -17.12 6.68
CA ALA A 139 -8.40 -15.69 6.49
C ALA A 139 -7.23 -15.00 5.78
N PHE A 140 -5.98 -15.31 6.18
CA PHE A 140 -4.80 -14.77 5.53
C PHE A 140 -4.73 -15.18 4.06
N SER A 141 -4.93 -16.46 3.74
CA SER A 141 -4.90 -16.94 2.35
C SER A 141 -5.99 -16.30 1.49
N ILE A 142 -7.19 -16.09 2.04
CA ILE A 142 -8.29 -15.41 1.35
C ILE A 142 -7.97 -13.93 1.12
N SER A 143 -7.26 -13.27 2.05
CA SER A 143 -6.90 -11.86 1.96
C SER A 143 -5.77 -11.58 0.96
N VAL A 144 -4.92 -12.57 0.64
CA VAL A 144 -3.71 -12.38 -0.19
C VAL A 144 -3.97 -11.66 -1.51
N PRO A 145 -4.98 -12.04 -2.34
CA PRO A 145 -5.22 -11.34 -3.60
C PRO A 145 -5.53 -9.85 -3.42
N ALA A 146 -6.36 -9.50 -2.44
CA ALA A 146 -6.69 -8.12 -2.15
C ALA A 146 -5.48 -7.33 -1.61
N ILE A 147 -4.64 -7.96 -0.78
CA ILE A 147 -3.40 -7.37 -0.28
C ILE A 147 -2.43 -7.07 -1.43
N VAL A 148 -2.23 -8.03 -2.35
CA VAL A 148 -1.37 -7.85 -3.52
C VAL A 148 -1.87 -6.71 -4.41
N ALA A 149 -3.17 -6.68 -4.70
CA ALA A 149 -3.78 -5.60 -5.47
C ALA A 149 -3.57 -4.24 -4.82
N ASN A 150 -3.72 -4.15 -3.49
CA ASN A 150 -3.47 -2.92 -2.74
C ASN A 150 -2.00 -2.50 -2.74
N ILE A 151 -1.04 -3.44 -2.66
CA ILE A 151 0.39 -3.13 -2.78
C ILE A 151 0.69 -2.50 -4.14
N ILE A 152 0.18 -3.09 -5.23
CA ILE A 152 0.35 -2.55 -6.58
C ILE A 152 -0.31 -1.16 -6.71
N PHE A 153 -1.52 -0.99 -6.14
CA PHE A 153 -2.21 0.29 -6.10
C PHE A 153 -1.36 1.35 -5.38
N LEU A 154 -0.87 1.07 -4.18
CA LEU A 154 -0.07 2.00 -3.40
C LEU A 154 1.24 2.41 -4.07
N LEU A 155 1.90 1.48 -4.79
CA LEU A 155 3.09 1.82 -5.58
C LEU A 155 2.78 2.78 -6.74
N LYS A 156 1.59 2.70 -7.34
CA LYS A 156 1.16 3.68 -8.35
C LYS A 156 0.84 5.04 -7.72
N GLU A 157 0.26 5.04 -6.53
CA GLU A 157 -0.04 6.26 -5.76
C GLU A 157 1.22 7.07 -5.39
N THR A 158 2.42 6.47 -5.41
CA THR A 158 3.67 7.22 -5.19
C THR A 158 3.86 8.37 -6.19
N SER A 159 3.25 8.30 -7.39
CA SER A 159 3.31 9.38 -8.40
C SER A 159 2.78 10.73 -7.90
N VAL A 160 1.95 10.73 -6.86
CA VAL A 160 1.38 11.92 -6.25
C VAL A 160 2.40 12.67 -5.37
N PHE A 161 3.51 12.03 -4.97
CA PHE A 161 4.54 12.62 -4.13
C PHE A 161 5.19 13.87 -4.74
N SER A 162 5.21 13.95 -6.07
CA SER A 162 5.69 15.13 -6.80
C SER A 162 4.99 16.42 -6.38
N ALA A 163 3.77 16.34 -5.83
CA ALA A 163 2.99 17.50 -5.42
C ALA A 163 3.43 18.12 -4.08
N ILE A 164 4.22 17.39 -3.30
CA ILE A 164 4.83 17.84 -2.04
C ILE A 164 6.34 18.06 -2.17
N SER A 165 6.82 18.33 -3.40
CA SER A 165 8.23 18.58 -3.72
C SER A 165 9.17 17.42 -3.35
N LEU A 166 8.66 16.19 -3.30
CA LEU A 166 9.49 15.00 -3.18
C LEU A 166 10.10 14.68 -4.55
N MET A 167 11.43 14.55 -4.62
CA MET A 167 12.16 14.30 -5.87
C MET A 167 12.05 12.83 -6.33
N ASP A 168 10.82 12.35 -6.46
CA ASP A 168 10.45 11.02 -6.96
C ASP A 168 10.52 10.94 -8.50
N LEU A 169 10.16 9.80 -9.07
CA LEU A 169 10.14 9.59 -10.52
C LEU A 169 9.26 10.62 -11.25
N MET A 170 8.07 10.90 -10.71
CA MET A 170 7.15 11.85 -11.34
C MET A 170 7.65 13.29 -11.25
N PHE A 171 8.24 13.67 -10.09
CA PHE A 171 8.86 14.99 -9.92
C PHE A 171 9.99 15.18 -10.93
N THR A 172 10.92 14.20 -11.04
CA THR A 172 12.06 14.26 -11.96
C THR A 172 11.59 14.41 -13.41
N ALA A 173 10.58 13.66 -13.83
CA ALA A 173 10.02 13.79 -15.17
C ALA A 173 9.44 15.20 -15.41
N LYS A 174 8.63 15.70 -14.49
CA LYS A 174 8.03 17.04 -14.60
C LYS A 174 9.06 18.15 -14.62
N ASP A 175 10.09 18.05 -13.78
CA ASP A 175 11.16 19.02 -13.68
C ASP A 175 11.96 19.12 -14.99
N LEU A 176 12.41 17.97 -15.53
CA LEU A 176 13.13 17.91 -16.79
C LEU A 176 12.29 18.39 -17.98
N ILE A 177 11.01 18.02 -18.04
CA ILE A 177 10.08 18.53 -19.05
C ILE A 177 9.96 20.05 -18.97
N GLY A 178 9.84 20.61 -17.75
CA GLY A 178 9.71 22.03 -17.53
C GLY A 178 10.97 22.84 -17.88
N GLN A 179 12.17 22.23 -17.72
CA GLN A 179 13.45 22.90 -17.99
C GLN A 179 13.90 22.78 -19.45
N TYR A 180 13.74 21.60 -20.05
CA TYR A 180 14.34 21.26 -21.35
C TYR A 180 13.37 20.95 -22.46
N TYR A 181 12.05 20.85 -22.16
CA TYR A 181 10.98 20.56 -23.13
C TYR A 181 11.07 19.19 -23.82
N ASN A 182 11.91 18.27 -23.33
CA ASN A 182 12.10 16.91 -23.86
C ASN A 182 10.97 15.98 -23.38
N THR A 183 9.74 16.31 -23.70
CA THR A 183 8.53 15.66 -23.14
C THR A 183 8.47 14.17 -23.48
N THR A 184 8.74 13.81 -24.74
CA THR A 184 8.60 12.42 -25.20
C THR A 184 9.61 11.50 -24.50
N GLU A 185 10.87 11.90 -24.44
CA GLU A 185 11.97 11.16 -23.80
C GLU A 185 11.69 10.99 -22.31
N CYS A 186 11.35 12.06 -21.61
CA CYS A 186 11.03 12.04 -20.19
C CYS A 186 9.83 11.13 -19.88
N LEU A 187 8.76 11.17 -20.67
CA LEU A 187 7.58 10.32 -20.45
C LEU A 187 7.87 8.85 -20.75
N VAL A 188 8.64 8.54 -21.80
CA VAL A 188 9.05 7.17 -22.10
C VAL A 188 9.90 6.59 -20.95
N MET A 189 10.85 7.37 -20.43
CA MET A 189 11.64 6.97 -19.26
C MET A 189 10.76 6.77 -18.03
N LEU A 190 9.85 7.69 -17.74
CA LEU A 190 8.93 7.59 -16.62
C LEU A 190 8.12 6.29 -16.66
N VAL A 191 7.49 6.00 -17.81
CA VAL A 191 6.71 4.77 -18.02
C VAL A 191 7.61 3.53 -17.88
N GLY A 192 8.80 3.56 -18.46
CA GLY A 192 9.78 2.46 -18.36
C GLY A 192 10.14 2.14 -16.91
N PHE A 193 10.47 3.15 -16.10
CA PHE A 193 10.81 2.97 -14.69
C PHE A 193 9.62 2.49 -13.84
N TYR A 194 8.40 2.96 -14.11
CA TYR A 194 7.21 2.40 -13.44
C TYR A 194 6.95 0.94 -13.83
N ILE A 195 7.16 0.56 -15.09
CA ILE A 195 7.05 -0.85 -15.50
C ILE A 195 8.11 -1.69 -14.78
N ILE A 196 9.36 -1.24 -14.73
CA ILE A 196 10.45 -1.93 -14.01
C ILE A 196 10.11 -2.10 -12.52
N MET A 197 9.47 -1.12 -11.89
CA MET A 197 9.06 -1.20 -10.50
C MET A 197 7.86 -2.15 -10.29
N LEU A 198 6.82 -2.02 -11.10
CA LEU A 198 5.54 -2.68 -10.87
C LEU A 198 5.48 -4.11 -11.40
N LEU A 199 6.16 -4.41 -12.52
CA LEU A 199 6.08 -5.72 -13.15
C LEU A 199 6.64 -6.84 -12.25
N PRO A 200 7.81 -6.70 -11.60
CA PRO A 200 8.29 -7.71 -10.65
C PRO A 200 7.33 -7.92 -9.47
N VAL A 201 6.75 -6.83 -8.95
CA VAL A 201 5.79 -6.91 -7.83
C VAL A 201 4.51 -7.64 -8.26
N SER A 202 4.02 -7.37 -9.46
CA SER A 202 2.84 -8.05 -10.03
C SER A 202 3.09 -9.55 -10.23
N VAL A 203 4.23 -9.92 -10.81
CA VAL A 203 4.60 -11.33 -11.03
C VAL A 203 4.76 -12.07 -9.71
N LEU A 204 5.50 -11.48 -8.75
CA LEU A 204 5.65 -12.06 -7.42
C LEU A 204 4.31 -12.17 -6.69
N GLY A 205 3.45 -11.16 -6.83
CA GLY A 205 2.10 -11.17 -6.29
C GLY A 205 1.28 -12.35 -6.79
N THR A 206 1.25 -12.56 -8.11
CA THR A 206 0.55 -13.72 -8.72
C THR A 206 1.08 -15.06 -8.22
N LEU A 207 2.40 -15.19 -8.05
CA LEU A 207 3.01 -16.41 -7.49
C LEU A 207 2.60 -16.65 -6.03
N VAL A 208 2.53 -15.59 -5.23
CA VAL A 208 2.07 -15.67 -3.83
C VAL A 208 0.60 -16.04 -3.75
N GLU A 209 -0.24 -15.45 -4.61
CA GLU A 209 -1.67 -15.79 -4.72
C GLU A 209 -1.90 -17.26 -5.07
N HIS A 210 -1.21 -17.76 -6.10
CA HIS A 210 -1.28 -19.18 -6.48
C HIS A 210 -0.87 -20.10 -5.32
N LYS A 211 0.22 -19.77 -4.63
CA LYS A 211 0.70 -20.57 -3.50
C LYS A 211 -0.26 -20.54 -2.30
N ALA A 212 -0.89 -19.38 -2.04
CA ALA A 212 -1.88 -19.22 -0.99
C ALA A 212 -3.14 -20.06 -1.30
N ARG A 213 -3.64 -20.00 -2.54
CA ARG A 213 -4.79 -20.76 -3.01
C ARG A 213 -4.54 -22.27 -2.96
N TYR A 214 -3.40 -22.73 -3.48
CA TYR A 214 -3.02 -24.14 -3.48
C TYR A 214 -2.99 -24.76 -2.07
N ARG A 215 -2.47 -24.01 -1.09
CA ARG A 215 -2.44 -24.46 0.32
C ARG A 215 -3.81 -24.63 0.95
N MET A 216 -4.82 -23.93 0.47
CA MET A 216 -6.17 -23.94 1.04
C MET A 216 -7.12 -24.88 0.32
N PHE A 217 -7.06 -24.95 -1.00
CA PHE A 217 -8.07 -25.60 -1.83
C PHE A 217 -7.51 -26.78 -2.63
N GLY A 218 -6.18 -26.96 -2.68
CA GLY A 218 -5.54 -28.10 -3.38
C GLY A 218 -5.55 -27.98 -4.91
N ASP A 219 -5.89 -26.78 -5.45
CA ASP A 219 -5.95 -26.49 -6.90
C ASP A 219 -4.83 -25.57 -7.35
#